data_6729c99f8dd30642767f4361d5fb9551
#
_entry.id   6729c99f8dd30642767f4361d5fb9551
#
_cell.length_a   1.000
_cell.length_b   1.000
_cell.length_c   1.000
_cell.angle_alpha   90.00
_cell.angle_beta   90.00
_cell.angle_gamma   90.00
#
_symmetry.space_group_name_H-M   'P 1'
#
loop_
_entity.id
_entity.type
_entity.pdbx_description
1 polymer ?
#
loop_
_entity_poly.entity_id
_entity_poly.type
_entity_poly.pdbx_seq_one_letter_code
_entity_poly.pdbx_strand_id
1 'polypeptide(L)'
;MERHRSKAVFGIAAIVALASAQQQDPAKFTVTARVYDKKQLLSAPVLPEDAQRGRALWLQRCAYCHDGVGQPTYKTMGPWLGAETVQALGENSFRAFVAAGSPRMPGFRYTLQQQQVSDLISFLKTVSSNQKPTAGQLAGIQATGDAGQ
;
A
#
# COMPACT_ATOMS: atom_id res chain seq x y z
N MET A 1 77.01 36.11 -0.88
CA MET A 1 75.60 36.27 -0.43
C MET A 1 74.68 35.71 -1.49
N GLU A 2 74.44 34.39 -1.43
CA GLU A 2 73.56 33.70 -2.39
C GLU A 2 72.22 33.33 -1.70
N ARG A 3 71.14 33.84 -2.25
CA ARG A 3 69.81 33.57 -1.77
C ARG A 3 69.31 32.34 -2.49
N HIS A 4 69.24 31.20 -1.81
CA HIS A 4 68.48 30.02 -2.25
C HIS A 4 67.00 30.32 -2.33
N ARG A 5 66.45 30.35 -3.54
CA ARG A 5 65.00 30.31 -3.81
C ARG A 5 64.54 28.86 -3.81
N SER A 6 63.95 28.43 -2.71
CA SER A 6 63.29 27.18 -2.61
C SER A 6 61.99 27.27 -3.41
N LYS A 7 61.88 26.52 -4.50
CA LYS A 7 60.65 26.36 -5.27
C LYS A 7 59.82 25.25 -4.61
N ALA A 8 58.77 25.65 -3.92
CA ALA A 8 57.77 24.72 -3.44
C ALA A 8 56.91 24.26 -4.64
N VAL A 9 57.13 23.04 -5.09
CA VAL A 9 56.24 22.36 -6.04
C VAL A 9 55.13 21.73 -5.20
N PHE A 10 54.00 22.42 -5.10
CA PHE A 10 52.81 21.84 -4.56
C PHE A 10 52.19 20.89 -5.59
N GLY A 11 52.27 19.61 -5.30
CA GLY A 11 51.66 18.55 -6.10
C GLY A 11 50.14 18.59 -6.05
N ILE A 12 49.55 18.92 -7.18
CA ILE A 12 48.11 18.72 -7.44
C ILE A 12 47.91 17.25 -7.83
N ALA A 13 47.89 16.38 -6.85
CA ALA A 13 47.74 14.94 -7.12
C ALA A 13 46.77 14.24 -6.15
N ALA A 14 45.70 14.91 -5.70
CA ALA A 14 44.82 14.27 -4.73
C ALA A 14 43.30 14.50 -4.94
N ILE A 15 42.83 14.83 -6.11
CA ILE A 15 41.40 15.07 -6.33
C ILE A 15 40.79 14.19 -7.46
N VAL A 16 41.39 13.08 -7.78
CA VAL A 16 40.80 12.17 -8.80
C VAL A 16 40.18 10.90 -8.17
N ALA A 17 40.19 10.72 -6.87
CA ALA A 17 39.80 9.44 -6.25
C ALA A 17 38.38 9.39 -5.64
N LEU A 18 37.50 10.33 -5.91
CA LEU A 18 36.19 10.35 -5.30
C LEU A 18 35.00 10.41 -6.27
N ALA A 19 35.22 10.15 -7.52
CA ALA A 19 34.14 9.87 -8.48
C ALA A 19 33.96 8.36 -8.67
N SER A 20 34.02 7.58 -7.59
CA SER A 20 33.35 6.28 -7.55
C SER A 20 31.87 6.58 -7.47
N ALA A 21 31.30 6.99 -8.60
CA ALA A 21 29.85 7.02 -8.77
C ALA A 21 29.34 5.68 -8.23
N GLN A 22 28.47 5.75 -7.26
CA GLN A 22 27.62 4.64 -6.88
C GLN A 22 26.87 4.23 -8.14
N GLN A 23 27.46 3.30 -8.89
CA GLN A 23 26.75 2.52 -9.88
C GLN A 23 25.73 1.73 -9.10
N GLN A 24 24.57 2.34 -8.89
CA GLN A 24 23.38 1.61 -8.49
C GLN A 24 23.16 0.60 -9.59
N ASP A 25 23.40 -0.66 -9.26
CA ASP A 25 23.18 -1.79 -10.12
C ASP A 25 21.73 -1.76 -10.61
N PRO A 26 21.45 -1.48 -11.90
CA PRO A 26 20.07 -1.37 -12.39
C PRO A 26 19.34 -2.70 -12.37
N ALA A 27 19.97 -3.77 -11.89
CA ALA A 27 19.55 -5.14 -12.09
C ALA A 27 18.60 -5.71 -11.04
N LYS A 28 18.06 -4.95 -10.10
CA LYS A 28 17.16 -5.51 -9.09
C LYS A 28 15.85 -4.78 -8.93
N PHE A 29 15.21 -4.44 -10.01
CA PHE A 29 13.77 -4.22 -9.97
C PHE A 29 13.08 -5.57 -10.20
N THR A 30 12.68 -6.22 -9.12
CA THR A 30 11.81 -7.40 -9.21
C THR A 30 10.43 -6.91 -9.62
N VAL A 31 10.08 -7.04 -10.90
CA VAL A 31 8.72 -6.79 -11.36
C VAL A 31 7.87 -7.98 -10.92
N THR A 32 7.14 -7.82 -9.84
CA THR A 32 6.16 -8.81 -9.41
C THR A 32 4.93 -8.68 -10.29
N ALA A 33 4.79 -9.54 -11.30
CA ALA A 33 3.57 -9.62 -12.10
C ALA A 33 2.47 -10.27 -11.26
N ARG A 34 1.43 -9.51 -10.93
CA ARG A 34 0.23 -10.06 -10.29
C ARG A 34 -0.62 -10.75 -11.35
N VAL A 35 -0.73 -12.06 -11.29
CA VAL A 35 -1.67 -12.81 -12.15
C VAL A 35 -3.06 -12.67 -11.54
N TYR A 36 -3.91 -11.86 -12.16
CA TYR A 36 -5.30 -11.74 -11.78
C TYR A 36 -6.13 -12.76 -12.56
N ASP A 37 -7.03 -13.44 -11.87
CA ASP A 37 -8.10 -14.19 -12.53
C ASP A 37 -9.05 -13.20 -13.21
N LYS A 38 -8.94 -13.10 -14.54
CA LYS A 38 -9.77 -12.20 -15.35
C LYS A 38 -11.27 -12.48 -15.16
N LYS A 39 -11.65 -13.74 -14.95
CA LYS A 39 -13.05 -14.12 -14.74
C LYS A 39 -13.56 -13.56 -13.42
N GLN A 40 -12.76 -13.62 -12.37
CA GLN A 40 -13.08 -13.05 -11.06
C GLN A 40 -13.14 -11.52 -11.09
N LEU A 41 -12.25 -10.86 -11.85
CA LEU A 41 -12.25 -9.41 -12.00
C LEU A 41 -13.44 -8.90 -12.81
N LEU A 42 -13.85 -9.66 -13.83
CA LEU A 42 -14.95 -9.27 -14.72
C LEU A 42 -16.32 -9.70 -14.20
N SER A 43 -16.41 -10.69 -13.31
CA SER A 43 -17.64 -11.03 -12.61
C SER A 43 -17.85 -10.03 -11.47
N ALA A 44 -18.49 -8.90 -11.77
CA ALA A 44 -18.94 -8.03 -10.69
C ALA A 44 -19.91 -8.83 -9.80
N PRO A 45 -19.68 -8.89 -8.48
CA PRO A 45 -20.64 -9.52 -7.59
C PRO A 45 -21.98 -8.79 -7.75
N VAL A 46 -23.07 -9.52 -7.81
CA VAL A 46 -24.42 -8.95 -7.77
C VAL A 46 -24.62 -8.40 -6.36
N LEU A 47 -24.40 -7.12 -6.20
CA LEU A 47 -24.55 -6.43 -4.93
C LEU A 47 -25.75 -5.47 -5.00
N PRO A 48 -26.42 -5.20 -3.89
CA PRO A 48 -27.36 -4.07 -3.79
C PRO A 48 -26.70 -2.77 -4.24
N GLU A 49 -27.48 -1.84 -4.73
CA GLU A 49 -26.94 -0.60 -5.36
C GLU A 49 -26.08 0.24 -4.41
N ASP A 50 -26.49 0.37 -3.14
CA ASP A 50 -25.74 1.03 -2.09
C ASP A 50 -24.41 0.33 -1.81
N ALA A 51 -24.39 -1.00 -1.76
CA ALA A 51 -23.18 -1.78 -1.59
C ALA A 51 -22.26 -1.69 -2.83
N GLN A 52 -22.81 -1.55 -4.04
CA GLN A 52 -22.01 -1.30 -5.24
C GLN A 52 -21.31 0.07 -5.17
N ARG A 53 -22.02 1.13 -4.76
CA ARG A 53 -21.42 2.45 -4.54
C ARG A 53 -20.36 2.38 -3.45
N GLY A 54 -20.66 1.68 -2.35
CA GLY A 54 -19.72 1.45 -1.26
C GLY A 54 -18.46 0.71 -1.72
N ARG A 55 -18.60 -0.33 -2.56
CA ARG A 55 -17.46 -1.05 -3.15
C ARG A 55 -16.59 -0.15 -4.01
N ALA A 56 -17.19 0.67 -4.85
CA ALA A 56 -16.43 1.61 -5.68
C ALA A 56 -15.62 2.60 -4.82
N LEU A 57 -16.24 3.11 -3.77
CA LEU A 57 -15.59 4.00 -2.82
C LEU A 57 -14.48 3.29 -2.00
N TRP A 58 -14.74 2.05 -1.59
CA TRP A 58 -13.75 1.21 -0.92
C TRP A 58 -12.48 1.04 -1.74
N LEU A 59 -12.60 0.68 -3.02
CA LEU A 59 -11.47 0.50 -3.92
C LEU A 59 -10.66 1.79 -4.11
N GLN A 60 -11.32 2.93 -4.11
CA GLN A 60 -10.67 4.22 -4.32
C GLN A 60 -9.98 4.77 -3.08
N ARG A 61 -10.47 4.49 -1.87
CA ARG A 61 -10.06 5.18 -0.66
C ARG A 61 -9.49 4.30 0.44
N CYS A 62 -9.89 3.02 0.48
CA CYS A 62 -9.65 2.14 1.61
C CYS A 62 -8.79 0.93 1.27
N ALA A 63 -9.01 0.33 0.11
CA ALA A 63 -8.43 -0.95 -0.29
C ALA A 63 -6.89 -0.93 -0.35
N TYR A 64 -6.27 0.20 -0.67
CA TYR A 64 -4.82 0.32 -0.65
C TYR A 64 -4.22 -0.04 0.72
N CYS A 65 -4.83 0.44 1.80
CA CYS A 65 -4.34 0.18 3.15
C CYS A 65 -4.91 -1.11 3.75
N HIS A 66 -6.17 -1.46 3.45
CA HIS A 66 -6.87 -2.56 4.10
C HIS A 66 -6.81 -3.87 3.33
N ASP A 67 -6.73 -3.84 2.00
CA ASP A 67 -6.63 -5.04 1.14
C ASP A 67 -5.30 -5.16 0.43
N GLY A 68 -4.40 -4.18 0.57
CA GLY A 68 -3.11 -4.15 -0.13
C GLY A 68 -3.21 -3.99 -1.64
N VAL A 69 -4.36 -3.55 -2.16
CA VAL A 69 -4.57 -3.32 -3.60
C VAL A 69 -3.62 -2.23 -4.10
N GLY A 70 -2.83 -2.55 -5.11
CA GLY A 70 -1.86 -1.62 -5.69
C GLY A 70 -0.55 -1.48 -4.90
N GLN A 71 -0.37 -2.18 -3.79
CA GLN A 71 0.90 -2.21 -3.08
C GLN A 71 1.87 -3.23 -3.69
N PRO A 72 3.17 -2.91 -3.72
CA PRO A 72 4.18 -3.84 -4.26
C PRO A 72 4.37 -5.09 -3.41
N THR A 73 4.02 -5.06 -2.12
CA THR A 73 4.28 -6.11 -1.14
C THR A 73 2.99 -6.56 -0.52
N TYR A 74 1.98 -6.90 -0.95
CA TYR A 74 0.75 -7.44 -0.32
C TYR A 74 0.59 -7.22 1.22
N LYS A 75 1.46 -6.42 1.81
CA LYS A 75 1.44 -6.11 3.22
C LYS A 75 0.45 -4.98 3.47
N THR A 76 -0.68 -5.32 4.08
CA THR A 76 -1.67 -4.31 4.45
C THR A 76 -1.14 -3.41 5.57
N MET A 77 -1.46 -2.13 5.51
CA MET A 77 -1.13 -1.16 6.58
C MET A 77 -2.19 -1.14 7.68
N GLY A 78 -3.41 -1.49 7.35
CA GLY A 78 -4.56 -1.59 8.25
C GLY A 78 -5.04 -3.03 8.41
N PRO A 79 -5.94 -3.29 9.38
CA PRO A 79 -6.59 -4.58 9.54
C PRO A 79 -7.53 -4.87 8.38
N TRP A 80 -7.74 -6.15 8.09
CA TRP A 80 -8.82 -6.57 7.23
C TRP A 80 -10.18 -6.16 7.80
N LEU A 81 -11.10 -5.69 6.96
CA LEU A 81 -12.42 -5.23 7.35
C LEU A 81 -13.52 -6.00 6.60
N GLY A 82 -14.59 -6.31 7.28
CA GLY A 82 -15.75 -7.00 6.73
C GLY A 82 -16.96 -6.91 7.65
N ALA A 83 -17.93 -7.77 7.42
CA ALA A 83 -19.21 -7.81 8.17
C ALA A 83 -18.98 -7.90 9.69
N GLU A 84 -18.05 -8.75 10.11
CA GLU A 84 -17.71 -8.95 11.51
C GLU A 84 -17.15 -7.66 12.16
N THR A 85 -16.39 -6.88 11.42
CA THR A 85 -15.85 -5.61 11.93
C THR A 85 -16.97 -4.61 12.18
N VAL A 86 -17.90 -4.49 11.25
CA VAL A 86 -19.05 -3.59 11.40
C VAL A 86 -19.95 -4.05 12.55
N GLN A 87 -20.16 -5.37 12.68
CA GLN A 87 -20.95 -5.95 13.76
C GLN A 87 -20.31 -5.73 15.14
N ALA A 88 -19.01 -5.97 15.26
CA ALA A 88 -18.28 -5.84 16.52
C ALA A 88 -18.19 -4.39 17.03
N LEU A 89 -17.96 -3.44 16.11
CA LEU A 89 -17.87 -2.01 16.47
C LEU A 89 -19.25 -1.36 16.61
N GLY A 90 -20.25 -1.84 15.89
CA GLY A 90 -21.50 -1.13 15.65
C GLY A 90 -21.33 0.03 14.67
N GLU A 91 -22.39 0.32 13.91
CA GLU A 91 -22.32 1.31 12.82
C GLU A 91 -21.96 2.72 13.29
N ASN A 92 -22.48 3.15 14.44
CA ASN A 92 -22.20 4.49 14.96
C ASN A 92 -20.72 4.67 15.30
N SER A 93 -20.11 3.68 15.96
CA SER A 93 -18.68 3.71 16.28
C SER A 93 -17.83 3.62 15.03
N PHE A 94 -18.24 2.80 14.04
CA PHE A 94 -17.58 2.72 12.76
C PHE A 94 -17.58 4.08 12.05
N ARG A 95 -18.73 4.76 11.97
CA ARG A 95 -18.85 6.12 11.41
C ARG A 95 -17.96 7.12 12.12
N ALA A 96 -17.97 7.11 13.44
CA ALA A 96 -17.14 8.01 14.24
C ALA A 96 -15.65 7.77 13.99
N PHE A 97 -15.23 6.50 13.88
CA PHE A 97 -13.84 6.14 13.60
C PHE A 97 -13.41 6.57 12.19
N VAL A 98 -14.23 6.31 11.17
CA VAL A 98 -13.94 6.76 9.79
C VAL A 98 -13.87 8.28 9.72
N ALA A 99 -14.75 8.99 10.42
CA ALA A 99 -14.72 10.44 10.43
C ALA A 99 -13.48 11.02 11.13
N ALA A 100 -13.10 10.47 12.27
CA ALA A 100 -11.99 10.98 13.08
C ALA A 100 -10.63 10.49 12.59
N GLY A 101 -10.55 9.25 12.10
CA GLY A 101 -9.28 8.59 11.78
C GLY A 101 -8.49 8.15 13.02
N SER A 102 -7.23 7.88 12.83
CA SER A 102 -6.25 7.50 13.86
C SER A 102 -4.85 7.98 13.45
N PRO A 103 -3.81 7.84 14.30
CA PRO A 103 -2.45 8.21 13.92
C PRO A 103 -1.92 7.52 12.65
N ARG A 104 -2.54 6.38 12.26
CA ARG A 104 -2.14 5.59 11.07
C ARG A 104 -3.22 5.53 9.98
N MET A 105 -4.36 6.13 10.18
CA MET A 105 -5.48 6.18 9.25
C MET A 105 -5.98 7.62 9.14
N PRO A 106 -6.07 8.21 7.95
CA PRO A 106 -6.61 9.57 7.81
C PRO A 106 -8.08 9.62 8.24
N GLY A 107 -8.49 10.75 8.79
CA GLY A 107 -9.91 11.04 9.07
C GLY A 107 -10.61 11.56 7.83
N PHE A 108 -11.82 11.09 7.60
CA PHE A 108 -12.59 11.39 6.39
C PHE A 108 -13.78 12.36 6.63
N ARG A 109 -13.84 13.01 7.79
CA ARG A 109 -14.93 13.92 8.17
C ARG A 109 -15.27 14.96 7.11
N TYR A 110 -14.25 15.50 6.43
CA TYR A 110 -14.42 16.57 5.46
C TYR A 110 -14.40 16.11 4.00
N THR A 111 -14.17 14.82 3.75
CA THR A 111 -14.01 14.27 2.41
C THR A 111 -15.08 13.25 2.04
N LEU A 112 -15.77 12.69 3.02
CA LEU A 112 -16.88 11.75 2.80
C LEU A 112 -18.17 12.30 3.37
N GLN A 113 -19.22 12.20 2.59
CA GLN A 113 -20.58 12.51 3.03
C GLN A 113 -21.14 11.34 3.86
N GLN A 114 -22.14 11.63 4.69
CA GLN A 114 -22.82 10.62 5.53
C GLN A 114 -23.34 9.44 4.72
N GLN A 115 -23.93 9.70 3.54
CA GLN A 115 -24.43 8.66 2.65
C GLN A 115 -23.30 7.77 2.14
N GLN A 116 -22.16 8.34 1.79
CA GLN A 116 -21.00 7.57 1.34
C GLN A 116 -20.47 6.62 2.42
N VAL A 117 -20.49 7.06 3.67
CA VAL A 117 -20.14 6.17 4.79
C VAL A 117 -21.19 5.08 4.99
N SER A 118 -22.49 5.39 4.76
CA SER A 118 -23.54 4.37 4.75
C SER A 118 -23.32 3.32 3.65
N ASP A 119 -23.00 3.76 2.45
CA ASP A 119 -22.73 2.88 1.32
C ASP A 119 -21.49 1.99 1.59
N LEU A 120 -20.44 2.53 2.23
CA LEU A 120 -19.29 1.75 2.69
C LEU A 120 -19.70 0.66 3.69
N ILE A 121 -20.53 0.99 4.65
CA ILE A 121 -21.05 0.03 5.63
C ILE A 121 -21.86 -1.06 4.95
N SER A 122 -22.75 -0.68 4.02
CA SER A 122 -23.52 -1.65 3.22
C SER A 122 -22.61 -2.60 2.43
N PHE A 123 -21.54 -2.09 1.83
CA PHE A 123 -20.55 -2.93 1.16
C PHE A 123 -19.85 -3.87 2.15
N LEU A 124 -19.30 -3.36 3.25
CA LEU A 124 -18.56 -4.18 4.21
C LEU A 124 -19.43 -5.30 4.83
N LYS A 125 -20.73 -5.08 4.99
CA LYS A 125 -21.66 -6.12 5.43
C LYS A 125 -21.79 -7.27 4.43
N THR A 126 -21.44 -7.07 3.16
CA THR A 126 -21.41 -8.15 2.15
C THR A 126 -20.09 -8.93 2.14
N VAL A 127 -19.05 -8.40 2.81
CA VAL A 127 -17.72 -9.01 2.85
C VAL A 127 -17.64 -9.97 4.04
N SER A 128 -17.64 -11.27 3.76
CA SER A 128 -17.64 -12.29 4.80
C SER A 128 -16.22 -12.69 5.23
N SER A 129 -16.09 -13.24 6.43
CA SER A 129 -14.79 -13.65 7.02
C SER A 129 -14.04 -14.70 6.21
N ASN A 130 -14.75 -15.53 5.43
CA ASN A 130 -14.11 -16.51 4.56
C ASN A 130 -13.35 -15.88 3.37
N GLN A 131 -13.54 -14.60 3.10
CA GLN A 131 -12.81 -13.83 2.10
C GLN A 131 -11.51 -13.24 2.65
N LYS A 132 -11.31 -13.32 3.96
CA LYS A 132 -10.07 -12.88 4.59
C LYS A 132 -8.91 -13.79 4.18
N PRO A 133 -7.81 -13.24 3.63
CA PRO A 133 -6.65 -14.05 3.29
C PRO A 133 -6.08 -14.75 4.53
N THR A 134 -5.80 -16.03 4.41
CA THR A 134 -5.12 -16.79 5.46
C THR A 134 -3.64 -16.42 5.55
N ALA A 135 -3.02 -16.66 6.71
CA ALA A 135 -1.59 -16.45 6.87
C ALA A 135 -0.75 -17.25 5.84
N GLY A 136 -1.20 -18.48 5.50
CA GLY A 136 -0.54 -19.30 4.48
C GLY A 136 -0.65 -18.72 3.07
N GLN A 137 -1.79 -18.14 2.71
CA GLN A 137 -1.96 -17.46 1.43
C GLN A 137 -1.08 -16.21 1.34
N LEU A 138 -0.99 -15.43 2.42
CA LEU A 138 -0.11 -14.27 2.47
C LEU A 138 1.37 -14.66 2.41
N ALA A 139 1.78 -15.74 3.09
CA ALA A 139 3.13 -16.27 3.04
C ALA A 139 3.47 -16.84 1.64
N GLY A 140 2.53 -17.57 1.01
CA GLY A 140 2.69 -18.09 -0.34
C GLY A 140 2.85 -16.99 -1.41
N ILE A 141 2.15 -15.87 -1.25
CA ILE A 141 2.30 -14.70 -2.13
C ILE A 141 3.70 -14.08 -1.97
N GLN A 142 4.26 -14.08 -0.77
CA GLN A 142 5.63 -13.61 -0.54
C GLN A 142 6.68 -14.54 -1.15
N ALA A 143 6.48 -15.85 -1.02
CA ALA A 143 7.41 -16.85 -1.53
C ALA A 143 7.46 -16.89 -3.08
N THR A 144 6.32 -16.71 -3.76
CA THR A 144 6.27 -16.68 -5.24
C THR A 144 6.87 -15.40 -5.83
N GLY A 145 6.97 -14.33 -5.07
CA GLY A 145 7.67 -13.10 -5.47
C GLY A 145 9.19 -13.27 -5.55
N ASP A 146 9.77 -14.19 -4.77
CA ASP A 146 11.20 -14.46 -4.75
C ASP A 146 11.62 -15.56 -5.75
N ALA A 147 10.68 -16.34 -6.30
CA ALA A 147 10.96 -17.44 -7.22
C ALA A 147 11.14 -17.03 -8.68
N GLY A 148 11.18 -15.75 -8.98
CA GLY A 148 11.34 -15.16 -10.31
C GLY A 148 12.77 -14.69 -10.61
N GLN A 149 13.80 -15.30 -10.00
CA GLN A 149 15.21 -15.05 -10.36
C GLN A 149 15.73 -16.09 -11.34
#